data_150655740f65b5cbc1e37d48bed5b658
#
_entry.id   150655740f65b5cbc1e37d48bed5b658
#
_cell.length_a   1.000
_cell.length_b   1.000
_cell.length_c   1.000
_cell.angle_alpha   90.00
_cell.angle_beta   90.00
_cell.angle_gamma   90.00
#
_symmetry.space_group_name_H-M   'P 1'
#
loop_
_entity.id
_entity.type
_entity.pdbx_description
1 polymer ?
#
loop_
_entity_poly.entity_id
_entity_poly.type
_entity_poly.pdbx_seq_one_letter_code
_entity_poly.pdbx_strand_id
1 'polypeptide(L)'
;MAVARILVGVTGGIAAYKACELVRLLVRAGHDVTPITTRAAERFVAADTFWALARKTEPADPYPHLVDADLLVVAPLTANTMARLAHGLADDLLTETALAHRGPLLLAPAMNTAMWEHLATQANLALLVERGAEIVGPDDGELAEGLVGTGRMAEPVEIARRVEGLLEAPVAGGTLAGRTVLVTAGGTREPLDSVRFVGNRSSGRMGVALADVARERGARVTLLAANLLVPAPAGVEVVAAPTAADLRREALAREDADVILMAAAVSDYRPAESVSTKRPKSAEPWTVELVPTADVARALGAARREGQVLVAFGAESGEDGLARKRSMLTDKNVDLVVYNDVGRDDIGFDSADNEVVLIARDGERVVPKASKTAVAHEILDEVERLLAGRR
;
A
#
# COMPACT_ATOMS: atom_id res chain seq x y z
N MET A 1 2.35 5.51 -11.75
CA MET A 1 2.65 4.35 -10.88
C MET A 1 2.58 4.82 -9.43
N ALA A 2 2.12 3.98 -8.50
CA ALA A 2 2.15 4.31 -7.08
C ALA A 2 3.60 4.36 -6.59
N VAL A 3 3.89 5.23 -5.62
CA VAL A 3 5.21 5.35 -5.01
C VAL A 3 5.38 4.23 -3.98
N ALA A 4 6.25 3.25 -4.25
CA ALA A 4 6.59 2.19 -3.30
C ALA A 4 7.77 2.59 -2.42
N ARG A 5 7.78 2.13 -1.17
CA ARG A 5 8.93 2.18 -0.27
C ARG A 5 9.77 0.92 -0.45
N ILE A 6 10.97 1.08 -1.01
CA ILE A 6 11.87 -0.02 -1.35
C ILE A 6 13.15 0.06 -0.51
N LEU A 7 13.44 -1.01 0.22
CA LEU A 7 14.74 -1.18 0.87
C LEU A 7 15.72 -1.86 -0.09
N VAL A 8 16.91 -1.29 -0.26
CA VAL A 8 17.96 -1.85 -1.11
C VAL A 8 19.16 -2.26 -0.24
N GLY A 9 19.23 -3.55 0.05
CA GLY A 9 20.35 -4.15 0.76
C GLY A 9 21.55 -4.34 -0.16
N VAL A 10 22.72 -3.80 0.22
CA VAL A 10 23.95 -3.93 -0.56
C VAL A 10 24.99 -4.70 0.24
N THR A 11 25.43 -5.86 -0.28
CA THR A 11 26.41 -6.70 0.40
C THR A 11 27.81 -6.63 -0.23
N GLY A 12 28.81 -7.12 0.50
CA GLY A 12 30.23 -6.94 0.18
C GLY A 12 30.74 -7.76 -1.00
N GLY A 13 30.72 -7.19 -2.19
CA GLY A 13 31.29 -7.76 -3.40
C GLY A 13 31.55 -6.67 -4.44
N ILE A 14 32.38 -6.97 -5.44
CA ILE A 14 32.71 -6.01 -6.50
C ILE A 14 31.44 -5.54 -7.21
N ALA A 15 30.42 -6.37 -7.34
CA ALA A 15 29.13 -6.02 -7.97
C ALA A 15 28.34 -4.91 -7.21
N ALA A 16 28.80 -4.46 -6.02
CA ALA A 16 28.17 -3.34 -5.31
C ALA A 16 28.10 -2.06 -6.15
N TYR A 17 29.03 -1.84 -7.11
CA TYR A 17 28.95 -0.68 -8.01
C TYR A 17 27.69 -0.72 -8.90
N LYS A 18 27.20 -1.92 -9.28
CA LYS A 18 25.95 -2.06 -10.06
C LYS A 18 24.72 -1.67 -9.24
N ALA A 19 24.74 -1.85 -7.92
CA ALA A 19 23.66 -1.43 -7.06
C ALA A 19 23.44 0.10 -7.09
N CYS A 20 24.47 0.89 -7.41
CA CYS A 20 24.33 2.33 -7.63
C CYS A 20 23.36 2.63 -8.78
N GLU A 21 23.46 1.88 -9.88
CA GLU A 21 22.53 2.06 -11.01
C GLU A 21 21.13 1.53 -10.68
N LEU A 22 21.01 0.43 -9.94
CA LEU A 22 19.72 -0.08 -9.45
C LEU A 22 18.99 1.00 -8.62
N VAL A 23 19.68 1.59 -7.63
CA VAL A 23 19.09 2.67 -6.83
C VAL A 23 18.63 3.84 -7.71
N ARG A 24 19.43 4.25 -8.69
CA ARG A 24 19.07 5.32 -9.64
C ARG A 24 17.83 4.97 -10.47
N LEU A 25 17.73 3.74 -10.95
CA LEU A 25 16.58 3.27 -11.73
C LEU A 25 15.30 3.32 -10.91
N LEU A 26 15.31 2.78 -9.70
CA LEU A 26 14.16 2.77 -8.80
C LEU A 26 13.73 4.19 -8.39
N VAL A 27 14.68 5.08 -8.08
CA VAL A 27 14.38 6.51 -7.80
C VAL A 27 13.80 7.23 -9.02
N ARG A 28 14.29 6.93 -10.25
CA ARG A 28 13.74 7.51 -11.49
C ARG A 28 12.35 6.99 -11.82
N ALA A 29 12.04 5.75 -11.43
CA ALA A 29 10.70 5.18 -11.52
C ALA A 29 9.71 5.83 -10.52
N GLY A 30 10.21 6.64 -9.59
CA GLY A 30 9.39 7.41 -8.64
C GLY A 30 9.24 6.76 -7.28
N HIS A 31 9.97 5.68 -6.99
CA HIS A 31 9.92 5.00 -5.70
C HIS A 31 10.69 5.74 -4.60
N ASP A 32 10.28 5.49 -3.35
CA ASP A 32 10.98 5.94 -2.14
C ASP A 32 12.00 4.87 -1.73
N VAL A 33 13.28 5.07 -2.12
CA VAL A 33 14.34 4.09 -1.95
C VAL A 33 15.18 4.38 -0.70
N THR A 34 15.38 3.37 0.14
CA THR A 34 16.26 3.43 1.32
C THR A 34 17.37 2.39 1.19
N PRO A 35 18.62 2.81 0.98
CA PRO A 35 19.75 1.90 0.91
C PRO A 35 20.17 1.42 2.31
N ILE A 36 20.56 0.13 2.42
CA ILE A 36 21.14 -0.49 3.61
C ILE A 36 22.43 -1.17 3.20
N THR A 37 23.58 -0.56 3.54
CA THR A 37 24.88 -1.12 3.21
C THR A 37 25.42 -1.99 4.35
N THR A 38 25.99 -3.13 4.01
CA THR A 38 26.80 -3.87 4.98
C THR A 38 28.21 -3.26 5.07
N ARG A 39 28.87 -3.39 6.22
CA ARG A 39 30.27 -2.96 6.41
C ARG A 39 31.22 -3.53 5.33
N ALA A 40 30.92 -4.71 4.82
CA ALA A 40 31.68 -5.32 3.74
C ALA A 40 31.46 -4.64 2.39
N ALA A 41 30.23 -4.12 2.13
CA ALA A 41 29.91 -3.38 0.91
C ALA A 41 30.65 -2.03 0.85
N GLU A 42 30.80 -1.36 1.97
CA GLU A 42 31.46 -0.04 2.07
C GLU A 42 32.94 -0.07 1.68
N ARG A 43 33.57 -1.25 1.64
CA ARG A 43 34.92 -1.43 1.09
C ARG A 43 34.98 -1.28 -0.43
N PHE A 44 33.85 -1.37 -1.13
CA PHE A 44 33.72 -1.25 -2.59
C PHE A 44 33.07 0.06 -3.00
N VAL A 45 32.00 0.46 -2.30
CA VAL A 45 31.27 1.70 -2.53
C VAL A 45 30.84 2.26 -1.19
N ALA A 46 31.21 3.51 -0.91
CA ALA A 46 30.85 4.17 0.33
C ALA A 46 29.32 4.34 0.49
N ALA A 47 28.82 4.22 1.73
CA ALA A 47 27.38 4.38 2.05
C ALA A 47 26.83 5.72 1.55
N ASP A 48 27.58 6.82 1.71
CA ASP A 48 27.20 8.17 1.25
C ASP A 48 26.82 8.21 -0.23
N THR A 49 27.47 7.36 -1.07
CA THR A 49 27.15 7.28 -2.51
C THR A 49 25.69 6.83 -2.71
N PHE A 50 25.27 5.81 -1.97
CA PHE A 50 23.90 5.28 -2.06
C PHE A 50 22.87 6.27 -1.51
N TRP A 51 23.18 6.95 -0.39
CA TRP A 51 22.30 7.98 0.16
C TRP A 51 22.11 9.16 -0.80
N ALA A 52 23.19 9.62 -1.43
CA ALA A 52 23.13 10.67 -2.44
C ALA A 52 22.29 10.24 -3.66
N LEU A 53 22.45 9.00 -4.15
CA LEU A 53 21.68 8.47 -5.27
C LEU A 53 20.20 8.27 -4.91
N ALA A 54 19.89 7.90 -3.69
CA ALA A 54 18.54 7.80 -3.15
C ALA A 54 17.88 9.18 -2.90
N ARG A 55 18.62 10.29 -3.05
CA ARG A 55 18.19 11.67 -2.76
C ARG A 55 17.73 11.83 -1.31
N LYS A 56 18.37 11.11 -0.42
CA LYS A 56 18.14 11.13 1.03
C LYS A 56 19.43 11.46 1.76
N THR A 57 19.29 11.92 2.99
CA THR A 57 20.36 11.93 3.98
C THR A 57 20.29 10.67 4.82
N GLU A 58 21.37 10.30 5.50
CA GLU A 58 21.37 9.18 6.43
C GLU A 58 20.18 9.32 7.40
N PRO A 59 19.36 8.28 7.58
CA PRO A 59 18.16 8.41 8.37
C PRO A 59 18.49 8.65 9.85
N ALA A 60 17.70 9.49 10.50
CA ALA A 60 17.73 9.64 11.95
C ALA A 60 17.28 8.34 12.67
N ASP A 61 16.53 7.48 11.98
CA ASP A 61 16.14 6.16 12.46
C ASP A 61 17.11 5.10 11.93
N PRO A 62 17.89 4.46 12.81
CA PRO A 62 18.83 3.40 12.42
C PRO A 62 18.13 2.06 12.10
N TYR A 63 16.81 1.94 12.30
CA TYR A 63 16.05 0.70 12.14
C TYR A 63 15.01 0.80 11.02
N PRO A 64 15.40 0.80 9.72
CA PRO A 64 14.47 0.90 8.60
C PRO A 64 13.46 -0.25 8.52
N HIS A 65 13.68 -1.37 9.21
CA HIS A 65 12.73 -2.47 9.34
C HIS A 65 11.50 -2.11 10.20
N LEU A 66 11.57 -1.04 10.99
CA LEU A 66 10.42 -0.49 11.71
C LEU A 66 9.53 0.38 10.82
N VAL A 67 9.99 0.70 9.61
CA VAL A 67 9.22 1.41 8.59
C VAL A 67 8.61 0.37 7.67
N ASP A 68 7.28 0.37 7.52
CA ASP A 68 6.57 -0.48 6.56
C ASP A 68 7.15 -0.28 5.16
N ALA A 69 7.90 -1.25 4.67
CA ALA A 69 8.47 -1.25 3.33
C ALA A 69 7.70 -2.22 2.44
N ASP A 70 7.40 -1.79 1.22
CA ASP A 70 6.64 -2.60 0.27
C ASP A 70 7.47 -3.75 -0.31
N LEU A 71 8.81 -3.60 -0.35
CA LEU A 71 9.72 -4.61 -0.89
C LEU A 71 11.14 -4.43 -0.33
N LEU A 72 11.81 -5.55 -0.05
CA LEU A 72 13.25 -5.60 0.22
C LEU A 72 13.96 -6.28 -0.95
N VAL A 73 14.89 -5.58 -1.59
CA VAL A 73 15.82 -6.17 -2.57
C VAL A 73 17.24 -6.22 -2.03
N VAL A 74 17.91 -7.37 -2.14
CA VAL A 74 19.32 -7.51 -1.76
C VAL A 74 20.16 -7.72 -3.02
N ALA A 75 20.87 -6.69 -3.42
CA ALA A 75 21.67 -6.66 -4.64
C ALA A 75 22.98 -5.86 -4.45
N PRO A 76 24.14 -6.47 -4.58
CA PRO A 76 24.39 -7.90 -4.74
C PRO A 76 24.08 -8.71 -3.47
N LEU A 77 23.73 -9.99 -3.63
CA LEU A 77 23.65 -10.95 -2.53
C LEU A 77 24.89 -11.88 -2.57
N THR A 78 25.76 -11.78 -1.56
CA THR A 78 26.91 -12.69 -1.40
C THR A 78 26.51 -14.01 -0.77
N ALA A 79 27.29 -15.07 -0.98
CA ALA A 79 27.09 -16.38 -0.33
C ALA A 79 27.04 -16.30 1.20
N ASN A 80 27.83 -15.42 1.82
CA ASN A 80 27.80 -15.19 3.26
C ASN A 80 26.45 -14.64 3.72
N THR A 81 25.97 -13.58 3.07
CA THR A 81 24.68 -12.98 3.45
C THR A 81 23.54 -13.93 3.11
N MET A 82 23.59 -14.68 2.00
CA MET A 82 22.62 -15.72 1.67
C MET A 82 22.50 -16.75 2.81
N ALA A 83 23.63 -17.25 3.33
CA ALA A 83 23.64 -18.20 4.44
C ALA A 83 23.01 -17.58 5.71
N ARG A 84 23.32 -16.33 6.03
CA ARG A 84 22.75 -15.61 7.19
C ARG A 84 21.22 -15.48 7.07
N LEU A 85 20.72 -15.03 5.92
CA LEU A 85 19.29 -14.92 5.65
C LEU A 85 18.59 -16.29 5.74
N ALA A 86 19.19 -17.33 5.16
CA ALA A 86 18.64 -18.69 5.19
C ALA A 86 18.51 -19.25 6.62
N HIS A 87 19.43 -18.89 7.52
CA HIS A 87 19.46 -19.39 8.89
C HIS A 87 18.92 -18.39 9.93
N GLY A 88 18.39 -17.22 9.51
CA GLY A 88 17.83 -16.22 10.39
C GLY A 88 18.86 -15.56 11.31
N LEU A 89 20.12 -15.44 10.88
CA LEU A 89 21.15 -14.73 11.62
C LEU A 89 21.00 -13.22 11.36
N ALA A 90 20.76 -12.47 12.43
CA ALA A 90 20.46 -11.04 12.41
C ALA A 90 21.52 -10.28 13.24
N ASP A 91 22.73 -10.18 12.72
CA ASP A 91 23.90 -9.58 13.37
C ASP A 91 24.41 -8.31 12.68
N ASP A 92 23.69 -7.83 11.70
CA ASP A 92 23.83 -6.49 11.09
C ASP A 92 22.45 -5.94 10.68
N LEU A 93 22.39 -4.63 10.42
CA LEU A 93 21.14 -3.92 10.10
C LEU A 93 20.39 -4.55 8.91
N LEU A 94 21.12 -5.05 7.87
CA LEU A 94 20.48 -5.66 6.71
C LEU A 94 19.80 -6.98 7.06
N THR A 95 20.47 -7.85 7.78
CA THR A 95 19.96 -9.16 8.15
C THR A 95 18.86 -9.06 9.22
N GLU A 96 18.97 -8.10 10.13
CA GLU A 96 17.92 -7.75 11.10
C GLU A 96 16.66 -7.24 10.36
N THR A 97 16.82 -6.31 9.42
CA THR A 97 15.76 -5.81 8.57
C THR A 97 15.07 -6.93 7.79
N ALA A 98 15.85 -7.81 7.16
CA ALA A 98 15.31 -8.93 6.39
C ALA A 98 14.51 -9.91 7.27
N LEU A 99 14.92 -10.14 8.51
CA LEU A 99 14.20 -11.00 9.46
C LEU A 99 12.87 -10.37 9.93
N ALA A 100 12.81 -9.04 10.02
CA ALA A 100 11.61 -8.30 10.42
C ALA A 100 10.67 -7.99 9.25
N HIS A 101 11.17 -7.99 8.01
CA HIS A 101 10.41 -7.65 6.81
C HIS A 101 9.34 -8.69 6.49
N ARG A 102 8.13 -8.23 6.17
CA ARG A 102 6.96 -9.09 5.88
C ARG A 102 6.53 -9.06 4.41
N GLY A 103 7.04 -8.11 3.65
CA GLY A 103 6.77 -7.97 2.21
C GLY A 103 7.60 -8.92 1.35
N PRO A 104 7.49 -8.80 0.01
CA PRO A 104 8.32 -9.55 -0.92
C PRO A 104 9.82 -9.33 -0.71
N LEU A 105 10.60 -10.40 -0.81
CA LEU A 105 12.05 -10.38 -0.73
C LEU A 105 12.64 -10.80 -2.08
N LEU A 106 13.36 -9.89 -2.75
CA LEU A 106 14.04 -10.13 -4.01
C LEU A 106 15.55 -10.23 -3.78
N LEU A 107 16.17 -11.29 -4.26
CA LEU A 107 17.56 -11.60 -4.06
C LEU A 107 18.31 -11.68 -5.40
N ALA A 108 19.38 -10.90 -5.54
CA ALA A 108 20.24 -10.89 -6.72
C ALA A 108 21.65 -11.45 -6.38
N PRO A 109 21.87 -12.78 -6.49
CA PRO A 109 23.14 -13.40 -6.16
C PRO A 109 24.30 -12.89 -7.00
N ALA A 110 25.49 -12.74 -6.36
CA ALA A 110 26.73 -12.39 -7.02
C ALA A 110 27.93 -13.00 -6.28
N MET A 111 28.62 -13.93 -6.92
CA MET A 111 29.76 -14.65 -6.34
C MET A 111 30.54 -15.36 -7.43
N ASN A 112 31.71 -15.92 -7.07
CA ASN A 112 32.45 -16.79 -7.96
C ASN A 112 31.65 -18.06 -8.30
N THR A 113 31.84 -18.62 -9.50
CA THR A 113 31.12 -19.81 -9.97
C THR A 113 31.26 -21.01 -9.02
N ALA A 114 32.45 -21.28 -8.51
CA ALA A 114 32.67 -22.38 -7.57
C ALA A 114 31.91 -22.16 -6.24
N MET A 115 31.77 -20.92 -5.80
CA MET A 115 30.92 -20.58 -4.64
C MET A 115 29.42 -20.76 -4.95
N TRP A 116 29.01 -20.40 -6.15
CA TRP A 116 27.62 -20.56 -6.58
C TRP A 116 27.25 -22.05 -6.66
N GLU A 117 28.09 -22.87 -7.28
CA GLU A 117 27.85 -24.31 -7.44
C GLU A 117 28.03 -25.11 -6.14
N HIS A 118 28.58 -24.50 -5.09
CA HIS A 118 28.82 -25.19 -3.83
C HIS A 118 27.49 -25.66 -3.19
N LEU A 119 27.48 -26.93 -2.74
CA LEU A 119 26.26 -27.55 -2.18
C LEU A 119 25.62 -26.75 -1.04
N ALA A 120 26.45 -26.12 -0.19
CA ALA A 120 25.94 -25.27 0.89
C ALA A 120 25.22 -24.02 0.36
N THR A 121 25.74 -23.41 -0.72
CA THR A 121 25.08 -22.23 -1.36
C THR A 121 23.75 -22.63 -1.98
N GLN A 122 23.73 -23.76 -2.70
CA GLN A 122 22.51 -24.26 -3.32
C GLN A 122 21.46 -24.68 -2.28
N ALA A 123 21.87 -25.27 -1.15
CA ALA A 123 20.97 -25.60 -0.04
C ALA A 123 20.38 -24.34 0.60
N ASN A 124 21.18 -23.30 0.82
CA ASN A 124 20.71 -22.02 1.36
C ASN A 124 19.75 -21.31 0.40
N LEU A 125 20.05 -21.36 -0.91
CA LEU A 125 19.19 -20.82 -1.96
C LEU A 125 17.83 -21.50 -1.94
N ALA A 126 17.82 -22.85 -1.94
CA ALA A 126 16.58 -23.64 -1.92
C ALA A 126 15.71 -23.31 -0.70
N LEU A 127 16.33 -23.15 0.47
CA LEU A 127 15.64 -22.79 1.70
C LEU A 127 15.01 -21.39 1.64
N LEU A 128 15.70 -20.42 1.04
CA LEU A 128 15.16 -19.07 0.85
C LEU A 128 13.98 -19.06 -0.14
N VAL A 129 14.09 -19.80 -1.24
CA VAL A 129 13.01 -19.97 -2.24
C VAL A 129 11.80 -20.66 -1.61
N GLU A 130 11.99 -21.72 -0.84
CA GLU A 130 10.92 -22.41 -0.10
C GLU A 130 10.17 -21.44 0.84
N ARG A 131 10.86 -20.44 1.39
CA ARG A 131 10.28 -19.40 2.26
C ARG A 131 9.70 -18.22 1.50
N GLY A 132 9.65 -18.30 0.17
CA GLY A 132 9.01 -17.27 -0.68
C GLY A 132 9.93 -16.16 -1.17
N ALA A 133 11.24 -16.27 -1.02
CA ALA A 133 12.15 -15.31 -1.63
C ALA A 133 12.21 -15.51 -3.15
N GLU A 134 12.14 -14.40 -3.88
CA GLU A 134 12.30 -14.36 -5.33
C GLU A 134 13.78 -14.18 -5.70
N ILE A 135 14.24 -14.85 -6.75
CA ILE A 135 15.63 -14.83 -7.19
C ILE A 135 15.71 -14.24 -8.60
N VAL A 136 16.70 -13.36 -8.81
CA VAL A 136 17.01 -12.82 -10.13
C VAL A 136 18.49 -13.01 -10.43
N GLY A 137 18.79 -13.75 -11.48
CA GLY A 137 20.14 -14.23 -11.75
C GLY A 137 20.57 -15.41 -10.84
N PRO A 138 21.88 -15.65 -10.62
CA PRO A 138 22.98 -14.97 -11.29
C PRO A 138 23.06 -15.30 -12.77
N ASP A 139 23.64 -14.37 -13.55
CA ASP A 139 23.85 -14.55 -14.99
C ASP A 139 25.17 -15.26 -15.27
N ASP A 140 25.27 -15.83 -16.48
CA ASP A 140 26.51 -16.29 -17.04
C ASP A 140 27.33 -15.11 -17.59
N GLY A 141 28.66 -15.21 -17.48
CA GLY A 141 29.54 -14.21 -18.05
C GLY A 141 30.92 -14.17 -17.44
N GLU A 142 31.70 -13.17 -17.88
CA GLU A 142 33.03 -12.93 -17.30
C GLU A 142 32.91 -12.39 -15.88
N LEU A 143 33.58 -13.02 -14.96
CA LEU A 143 33.68 -12.65 -13.55
C LEU A 143 34.89 -11.74 -13.29
N ALA A 144 34.96 -11.13 -12.13
CA ALA A 144 36.02 -10.19 -11.77
C ALA A 144 37.43 -10.80 -11.80
N GLU A 145 37.51 -12.12 -11.66
CA GLU A 145 38.78 -12.88 -11.77
C GLU A 145 39.16 -13.24 -13.20
N GLY A 146 38.40 -12.82 -14.22
CA GLY A 146 38.61 -13.14 -15.63
C GLY A 146 38.17 -14.56 -16.02
N LEU A 147 37.49 -15.28 -15.13
CA LEU A 147 36.86 -16.57 -15.45
C LEU A 147 35.47 -16.34 -16.04
N VAL A 148 35.04 -17.23 -16.94
CA VAL A 148 33.69 -17.21 -17.52
C VAL A 148 32.87 -18.32 -16.87
N GLY A 149 31.70 -17.97 -16.33
CA GLY A 149 30.77 -18.91 -15.69
C GLY A 149 29.59 -18.24 -15.04
N THR A 150 28.73 -19.04 -14.38
CA THR A 150 27.57 -18.55 -13.64
C THR A 150 27.99 -17.94 -12.31
N GLY A 151 27.56 -16.72 -12.01
CA GLY A 151 27.89 -16.07 -10.74
C GLY A 151 27.86 -14.54 -10.81
N ARG A 152 27.66 -13.98 -12.00
CA ARG A 152 27.56 -12.55 -12.24
C ARG A 152 26.19 -12.04 -11.78
N MET A 153 26.14 -10.94 -11.03
CA MET A 153 24.88 -10.30 -10.67
C MET A 153 24.08 -9.93 -11.92
N ALA A 154 22.81 -10.25 -11.93
CA ALA A 154 21.88 -9.80 -12.97
C ALA A 154 21.99 -8.29 -13.23
N GLU A 155 21.69 -7.85 -14.44
CA GLU A 155 21.79 -6.44 -14.78
C GLU A 155 20.79 -5.59 -13.98
N PRO A 156 21.17 -4.37 -13.54
CA PRO A 156 20.31 -3.51 -12.73
C PRO A 156 18.94 -3.25 -13.34
N VAL A 157 18.84 -3.18 -14.68
CA VAL A 157 17.58 -3.01 -15.41
C VAL A 157 16.66 -4.22 -15.23
N GLU A 158 17.22 -5.44 -15.25
CA GLU A 158 16.44 -6.67 -15.06
C GLU A 158 15.97 -6.79 -13.61
N ILE A 159 16.83 -6.45 -12.63
CA ILE A 159 16.44 -6.41 -11.21
C ILE A 159 15.32 -5.39 -11.00
N ALA A 160 15.43 -4.17 -11.57
CA ALA A 160 14.40 -3.15 -11.47
C ALA A 160 13.07 -3.62 -12.10
N ARG A 161 13.11 -4.27 -13.26
CA ARG A 161 11.92 -4.85 -13.91
C ARG A 161 11.26 -5.92 -13.02
N ARG A 162 12.06 -6.76 -12.33
CA ARG A 162 11.53 -7.76 -11.41
C ARG A 162 10.91 -7.12 -10.16
N VAL A 163 11.50 -6.04 -9.64
CA VAL A 163 10.94 -5.23 -8.55
C VAL A 163 9.54 -4.73 -8.93
N GLU A 164 9.39 -4.11 -10.13
CA GLU A 164 8.08 -3.62 -10.60
C GLU A 164 7.06 -4.77 -10.68
N GLY A 165 7.46 -5.92 -11.25
CA GLY A 165 6.59 -7.08 -11.33
C GLY A 165 6.12 -7.62 -9.97
N LEU A 166 6.99 -7.59 -8.95
CA LEU A 166 6.64 -8.00 -7.58
C LEU A 166 5.71 -7.00 -6.90
N LEU A 167 5.90 -5.70 -7.16
CA LEU A 167 5.03 -4.65 -6.64
C LEU A 167 3.62 -4.68 -7.27
N GLU A 168 3.50 -5.18 -8.51
CA GLU A 168 2.22 -5.34 -9.20
C GLU A 168 1.50 -6.65 -8.85
N ALA A 169 2.24 -7.67 -8.39
CA ALA A 169 1.68 -8.98 -8.08
C ALA A 169 0.93 -8.98 -6.74
N PRO A 170 -0.27 -9.60 -6.65
CA PRO A 170 -0.90 -9.88 -5.37
C PRO A 170 0.01 -10.76 -4.50
N VAL A 171 0.09 -10.49 -3.19
CA VAL A 171 0.86 -11.32 -2.26
C VAL A 171 0.32 -12.74 -2.26
N ALA A 172 1.12 -13.72 -2.68
CA ALA A 172 0.69 -15.11 -2.77
C ALA A 172 0.43 -15.70 -1.36
N GLY A 173 -0.74 -16.35 -1.18
CA GLY A 173 -1.04 -17.10 0.05
C GLY A 173 -1.70 -16.31 1.18
N GLY A 174 -2.11 -15.06 0.96
CA GLY A 174 -2.88 -14.29 1.95
C GLY A 174 -4.33 -14.76 2.12
N THR A 175 -4.96 -14.37 3.22
CA THR A 175 -6.34 -14.77 3.59
C THR A 175 -7.41 -14.28 2.60
N LEU A 176 -7.10 -13.23 1.82
CA LEU A 176 -7.93 -12.70 0.73
C LEU A 176 -7.40 -13.07 -0.67
N ALA A 177 -6.48 -14.06 -0.77
CA ALA A 177 -5.93 -14.49 -2.06
C ALA A 177 -7.05 -14.93 -3.04
N GLY A 178 -6.96 -14.43 -4.28
CA GLY A 178 -7.96 -14.68 -5.32
C GLY A 178 -9.24 -13.85 -5.22
N ARG A 179 -9.38 -12.97 -4.20
CA ARG A 179 -10.51 -12.05 -4.06
C ARG A 179 -10.22 -10.70 -4.72
N THR A 180 -11.28 -10.07 -5.18
CA THR A 180 -11.27 -8.68 -5.66
C THR A 180 -11.81 -7.75 -4.57
N VAL A 181 -11.08 -6.69 -4.27
CA VAL A 181 -11.44 -5.70 -3.25
C VAL A 181 -11.50 -4.31 -3.88
N LEU A 182 -12.65 -3.67 -3.82
CA LEU A 182 -12.84 -2.28 -4.20
C LEU A 182 -12.79 -1.39 -2.96
N VAL A 183 -11.90 -0.41 -2.94
CA VAL A 183 -11.78 0.55 -1.84
C VAL A 183 -12.02 1.95 -2.36
N THR A 184 -12.82 2.76 -1.67
CA THR A 184 -12.93 4.19 -1.96
C THR A 184 -12.19 4.99 -0.89
N ALA A 185 -11.47 6.05 -1.27
CA ALA A 185 -10.68 6.85 -0.33
C ALA A 185 -10.64 8.33 -0.69
N GLY A 186 -10.43 9.18 0.32
CA GLY A 186 -10.37 10.63 0.14
C GLY A 186 -11.69 11.33 0.31
N GLY A 187 -11.77 12.60 -0.08
CA GLY A 187 -12.99 13.42 -0.03
C GLY A 187 -13.39 13.89 -1.42
N THR A 188 -14.65 13.71 -1.78
CA THR A 188 -15.14 14.25 -3.06
C THR A 188 -15.16 15.78 -3.02
N ARG A 189 -14.94 16.38 -4.18
CA ARG A 189 -14.92 17.83 -4.38
C ARG A 189 -15.90 18.20 -5.48
N GLU A 190 -16.97 18.89 -5.10
CA GLU A 190 -18.03 19.28 -6.02
C GLU A 190 -17.75 20.70 -6.52
N PRO A 191 -17.43 20.90 -7.81
CA PRO A 191 -16.92 22.17 -8.32
C PRO A 191 -18.00 23.27 -8.27
N LEU A 192 -17.61 24.44 -7.77
CA LEU A 192 -18.35 25.70 -7.90
C LEU A 192 -17.94 26.44 -9.18
N ASP A 193 -16.63 26.49 -9.39
CA ASP A 193 -16.02 27.05 -10.60
C ASP A 193 -14.69 26.29 -10.90
N SER A 194 -13.91 26.74 -11.86
CA SER A 194 -12.62 26.12 -12.22
C SER A 194 -11.58 26.11 -11.07
N VAL A 195 -11.82 26.78 -9.94
CA VAL A 195 -10.87 26.94 -8.83
C VAL A 195 -11.45 26.52 -7.48
N ARG A 196 -12.74 26.74 -7.27
CA ARG A 196 -13.41 26.55 -5.98
C ARG A 196 -14.32 25.34 -6.02
N PHE A 197 -14.45 24.70 -4.86
CA PHE A 197 -15.31 23.52 -4.69
C PHE A 197 -15.95 23.50 -3.29
N VAL A 198 -17.01 22.73 -3.16
CA VAL A 198 -17.57 22.25 -1.89
C VAL A 198 -17.11 20.81 -1.71
N GLY A 199 -16.73 20.42 -0.50
CA GLY A 199 -16.26 19.06 -0.25
C GLY A 199 -16.02 18.79 1.22
N ASN A 200 -15.81 17.52 1.55
CA ASN A 200 -15.52 17.05 2.90
C ASN A 200 -14.02 17.06 3.18
N ARG A 201 -13.65 17.37 4.44
CA ARG A 201 -12.28 17.17 4.91
C ARG A 201 -12.00 15.68 5.03
N SER A 202 -11.13 15.16 4.18
CA SER A 202 -10.62 13.79 4.26
C SER A 202 -9.28 13.72 3.56
N SER A 203 -8.28 13.23 4.28
CA SER A 203 -6.94 12.98 3.71
C SER A 203 -6.86 11.70 2.89
N GLY A 204 -7.81 10.77 3.05
CA GLY A 204 -7.80 9.46 2.42
C GLY A 204 -6.99 8.39 3.15
N ARG A 205 -6.30 8.73 4.27
CA ARG A 205 -5.40 7.81 5.01
C ARG A 205 -6.06 6.48 5.38
N MET A 206 -7.34 6.48 5.81
CA MET A 206 -8.02 5.25 6.22
C MET A 206 -8.27 4.32 5.03
N GLY A 207 -8.76 4.85 3.91
CA GLY A 207 -8.98 4.07 2.69
C GLY A 207 -7.66 3.57 2.08
N VAL A 208 -6.59 4.37 2.15
CA VAL A 208 -5.25 3.95 1.74
C VAL A 208 -4.74 2.81 2.61
N ALA A 209 -4.89 2.88 3.95
CA ALA A 209 -4.51 1.80 4.86
C ALA A 209 -5.32 0.51 4.59
N LEU A 210 -6.62 0.61 4.32
CA LEU A 210 -7.46 -0.54 3.95
C LEU A 210 -7.01 -1.18 2.64
N ALA A 211 -6.68 -0.37 1.63
CA ALA A 211 -6.22 -0.86 0.33
C ALA A 211 -4.87 -1.60 0.47
N ASP A 212 -3.97 -1.07 1.29
CA ASP A 212 -2.66 -1.66 1.53
C ASP A 212 -2.78 -3.00 2.28
N VAL A 213 -3.51 -3.03 3.41
CA VAL A 213 -3.72 -4.27 4.17
C VAL A 213 -4.49 -5.33 3.36
N ALA A 214 -5.46 -4.93 2.51
CA ALA A 214 -6.14 -5.88 1.62
C ALA A 214 -5.18 -6.50 0.60
N ARG A 215 -4.27 -5.69 0.02
CA ARG A 215 -3.19 -6.14 -0.87
C ARG A 215 -2.24 -7.10 -0.15
N GLU A 216 -1.79 -6.75 1.06
CA GLU A 216 -0.94 -7.63 1.90
C GLU A 216 -1.59 -8.99 2.19
N ARG A 217 -2.92 -9.02 2.30
CA ARG A 217 -3.72 -10.25 2.44
C ARG A 217 -3.97 -10.98 1.11
N GLY A 218 -3.32 -10.57 0.03
CA GLY A 218 -3.33 -11.24 -1.27
C GLY A 218 -4.52 -10.88 -2.17
N ALA A 219 -5.32 -9.88 -1.83
CA ALA A 219 -6.41 -9.42 -2.69
C ALA A 219 -5.90 -8.66 -3.92
N ARG A 220 -6.66 -8.74 -5.01
CA ARG A 220 -6.55 -7.78 -6.12
C ARG A 220 -7.35 -6.53 -5.74
N VAL A 221 -6.65 -5.42 -5.53
CA VAL A 221 -7.25 -4.20 -4.99
C VAL A 221 -7.37 -3.12 -6.06
N THR A 222 -8.56 -2.53 -6.18
CA THR A 222 -8.79 -1.28 -6.93
C THR A 222 -9.16 -0.18 -5.95
N LEU A 223 -8.42 0.94 -5.97
CA LEU A 223 -8.63 2.12 -5.12
C LEU A 223 -9.26 3.25 -5.94
N LEU A 224 -10.51 3.61 -5.62
CA LEU A 224 -11.13 4.81 -6.18
C LEU A 224 -10.70 6.03 -5.37
N ALA A 225 -9.87 6.87 -5.97
CA ALA A 225 -9.22 8.00 -5.34
C ALA A 225 -10.04 9.31 -5.52
N ALA A 226 -10.67 9.75 -4.43
CA ALA A 226 -11.37 11.03 -4.37
C ALA A 226 -10.45 12.08 -3.72
N ASN A 227 -9.55 12.67 -4.51
CA ASN A 227 -8.65 13.75 -4.09
C ASN A 227 -7.79 13.38 -2.86
N LEU A 228 -7.02 12.31 -2.94
CA LEU A 228 -6.10 11.87 -1.88
C LEU A 228 -5.07 12.95 -1.53
N LEU A 229 -4.77 13.10 -0.24
CA LEU A 229 -3.69 13.94 0.29
C LEU A 229 -2.45 13.12 0.71
N VAL A 230 -2.52 11.80 0.55
CA VAL A 230 -1.43 10.86 0.83
C VAL A 230 -1.22 9.98 -0.40
N PRO A 231 -0.02 9.45 -0.62
CA PRO A 231 0.24 8.55 -1.72
C PRO A 231 -0.62 7.27 -1.61
N ALA A 232 -1.04 6.75 -2.75
CA ALA A 232 -1.66 5.43 -2.83
C ALA A 232 -0.60 4.33 -2.65
N PRO A 233 -0.98 3.15 -2.11
CA PRO A 233 -0.03 2.04 -1.93
C PRO A 233 0.43 1.49 -3.29
N ALA A 234 1.66 0.97 -3.32
CA ALA A 234 2.16 0.26 -4.49
C ALA A 234 1.37 -1.04 -4.74
N GLY A 235 1.32 -1.51 -5.98
CA GLY A 235 0.62 -2.74 -6.34
C GLY A 235 -0.91 -2.69 -6.23
N VAL A 236 -1.48 -1.49 -6.16
CA VAL A 236 -2.93 -1.24 -6.15
C VAL A 236 -3.31 -0.48 -7.41
N GLU A 237 -4.33 -0.95 -8.11
CA GLU A 237 -4.91 -0.19 -9.23
C GLU A 237 -5.58 1.08 -8.71
N VAL A 238 -5.17 2.26 -9.18
CA VAL A 238 -5.73 3.54 -8.74
C VAL A 238 -6.57 4.16 -9.84
N VAL A 239 -7.83 4.46 -9.54
CA VAL A 239 -8.77 5.10 -10.45
C VAL A 239 -9.23 6.43 -9.88
N ALA A 240 -9.03 7.52 -10.61
CA ALA A 240 -9.46 8.85 -10.18
C ALA A 240 -10.99 8.98 -10.17
N ALA A 241 -11.55 9.43 -9.06
CA ALA A 241 -12.98 9.65 -8.86
C ALA A 241 -13.22 10.93 -8.04
N PRO A 242 -12.91 12.12 -8.60
CA PRO A 242 -12.82 13.37 -7.84
C PRO A 242 -14.15 13.90 -7.30
N THR A 243 -15.29 13.57 -7.94
CA THR A 243 -16.63 14.01 -7.53
C THR A 243 -17.49 12.84 -7.05
N ALA A 244 -18.58 13.10 -6.37
CA ALA A 244 -19.57 12.08 -5.97
C ALA A 244 -20.16 11.34 -7.19
N ALA A 245 -20.35 12.05 -8.30
CA ALA A 245 -20.84 11.48 -9.55
C ALA A 245 -19.81 10.53 -10.18
N ASP A 246 -18.52 10.91 -10.21
CA ASP A 246 -17.45 10.07 -10.70
C ASP A 246 -17.29 8.83 -9.80
N LEU A 247 -17.28 9.02 -8.48
CA LEU A 247 -17.18 7.92 -7.52
C LEU A 247 -18.29 6.90 -7.69
N ARG A 248 -19.54 7.38 -7.88
CA ARG A 248 -20.68 6.52 -8.16
C ARG A 248 -20.51 5.74 -9.46
N ARG A 249 -20.11 6.40 -10.53
CA ARG A 249 -19.90 5.78 -11.86
C ARG A 249 -18.84 4.68 -11.78
N GLU A 250 -17.69 5.00 -11.20
CA GLU A 250 -16.56 4.06 -11.12
C GLU A 250 -16.82 2.91 -10.14
N ALA A 251 -17.56 3.16 -9.05
CA ALA A 251 -17.93 2.13 -8.09
C ALA A 251 -18.95 1.14 -8.69
N LEU A 252 -19.97 1.63 -9.40
CA LEU A 252 -20.95 0.78 -10.07
C LEU A 252 -20.36 0.00 -11.25
N ALA A 253 -19.37 0.57 -11.95
CA ALA A 253 -18.64 -0.16 -13.01
C ALA A 253 -17.82 -1.34 -12.47
N ARG A 254 -17.63 -1.43 -11.15
CA ARG A 254 -16.88 -2.46 -10.43
C ARG A 254 -17.71 -3.08 -9.30
N GLU A 255 -19.01 -3.03 -9.41
CA GLU A 255 -19.95 -3.60 -8.42
C GLU A 255 -19.80 -5.12 -8.25
N ASP A 256 -19.01 -5.74 -9.14
CA ASP A 256 -18.70 -7.17 -9.12
C ASP A 256 -17.53 -7.56 -8.20
N ALA A 257 -16.89 -6.63 -7.51
CA ALA A 257 -15.88 -6.95 -6.51
C ALA A 257 -16.43 -7.82 -5.37
N ASP A 258 -15.62 -8.79 -4.87
CA ASP A 258 -16.01 -9.67 -3.75
C ASP A 258 -16.23 -8.88 -2.45
N VAL A 259 -15.44 -7.81 -2.27
CA VAL A 259 -15.50 -6.91 -1.10
C VAL A 259 -15.50 -5.46 -1.57
N ILE A 260 -16.39 -4.64 -1.03
CA ILE A 260 -16.44 -3.20 -1.30
C ILE A 260 -16.34 -2.44 0.02
N LEU A 261 -15.29 -1.59 0.15
CA LEU A 261 -15.00 -0.78 1.33
C LEU A 261 -15.22 0.70 1.00
N MET A 262 -16.34 1.26 1.46
CA MET A 262 -16.75 2.63 1.16
C MET A 262 -16.20 3.62 2.20
N ALA A 263 -14.85 3.85 2.18
CA ALA A 263 -14.15 4.72 3.15
C ALA A 263 -13.98 6.19 2.69
N ALA A 264 -14.38 6.54 1.46
CA ALA A 264 -14.38 7.91 1.00
C ALA A 264 -15.42 8.77 1.72
N ALA A 265 -15.06 10.02 2.02
CA ALA A 265 -15.98 11.04 2.51
C ALA A 265 -16.70 11.68 1.30
N VAL A 266 -17.83 11.10 0.94
CA VAL A 266 -18.66 11.57 -0.17
C VAL A 266 -19.46 12.80 0.28
N SER A 267 -19.45 13.87 -0.51
CA SER A 267 -20.25 15.06 -0.23
C SER A 267 -21.74 14.76 -0.42
N ASP A 268 -22.57 15.07 0.59
CA ASP A 268 -24.02 14.89 0.55
C ASP A 268 -24.71 15.89 -0.39
N TYR A 269 -24.04 17.02 -0.65
CA TYR A 269 -24.55 18.10 -1.48
C TYR A 269 -23.52 18.54 -2.52
N ARG A 270 -24.00 18.98 -3.66
CA ARG A 270 -23.24 19.64 -4.72
C ARG A 270 -23.89 20.95 -5.13
N PRO A 271 -23.16 21.90 -5.72
CA PRO A 271 -23.75 23.07 -6.34
C PRO A 271 -24.79 22.68 -7.40
N ALA A 272 -25.94 23.36 -7.40
CA ALA A 272 -26.97 23.19 -8.45
C ALA A 272 -26.40 23.55 -9.82
N GLU A 273 -25.55 24.59 -9.87
CA GLU A 273 -24.85 25.07 -11.06
C GLU A 273 -23.35 25.16 -10.79
N SER A 274 -22.56 24.77 -11.77
CA SER A 274 -21.10 24.91 -11.78
C SER A 274 -20.68 25.63 -13.06
N VAL A 275 -19.74 26.56 -12.95
CA VAL A 275 -19.20 27.29 -14.11
C VAL A 275 -17.79 26.82 -14.45
N SER A 276 -17.49 26.69 -15.75
CA SER A 276 -16.19 26.18 -16.22
C SER A 276 -15.05 27.19 -16.08
N THR A 277 -15.35 28.48 -15.81
CA THR A 277 -14.37 29.54 -15.64
C THR A 277 -14.41 30.09 -14.21
N LYS A 278 -13.27 30.61 -13.72
CA LYS A 278 -13.20 31.24 -12.41
C LYS A 278 -14.16 32.45 -12.33
N ARG A 279 -15.11 32.41 -11.40
CA ARG A 279 -15.99 33.56 -11.12
C ARG A 279 -15.16 34.74 -10.54
N PRO A 280 -15.21 35.95 -11.13
CA PRO A 280 -14.54 37.12 -10.58
C PRO A 280 -15.08 37.48 -9.19
N LYS A 281 -14.24 38.07 -8.34
CA LYS A 281 -14.65 38.65 -7.07
C LYS A 281 -15.53 39.89 -7.34
N SER A 282 -16.69 39.98 -6.67
CA SER A 282 -17.53 41.18 -6.63
C SER A 282 -17.64 41.70 -5.20
N ALA A 283 -18.23 42.88 -5.04
CA ALA A 283 -18.60 43.43 -3.72
C ALA A 283 -19.87 42.79 -3.14
N GLU A 284 -20.68 42.18 -4.00
CA GLU A 284 -21.93 41.54 -3.62
C GLU A 284 -21.73 40.13 -3.06
N PRO A 285 -22.58 39.69 -2.10
CA PRO A 285 -22.61 38.32 -1.63
C PRO A 285 -22.82 37.32 -2.78
N TRP A 286 -22.14 36.18 -2.67
CA TRP A 286 -22.41 35.05 -3.58
C TRP A 286 -23.21 33.98 -2.89
N THR A 287 -24.48 33.85 -3.26
CA THR A 287 -25.37 32.78 -2.82
C THR A 287 -25.16 31.56 -3.71
N VAL A 288 -24.91 30.40 -3.11
CA VAL A 288 -24.76 29.12 -3.78
C VAL A 288 -25.91 28.22 -3.38
N GLU A 289 -26.71 27.80 -4.36
CA GLU A 289 -27.72 26.78 -4.16
C GLU A 289 -27.08 25.40 -4.17
N LEU A 290 -27.38 24.60 -3.15
CA LEU A 290 -26.87 23.23 -3.02
C LEU A 290 -28.01 22.23 -3.22
N VAL A 291 -27.78 21.21 -4.05
CA VAL A 291 -28.70 20.09 -4.29
C VAL A 291 -28.08 18.78 -3.80
N PRO A 292 -28.89 17.80 -3.34
CA PRO A 292 -28.39 16.53 -2.89
C PRO A 292 -27.60 15.77 -3.98
N THR A 293 -26.58 15.05 -3.56
CA THR A 293 -25.86 14.07 -4.40
C THR A 293 -26.53 12.70 -4.32
N ALA A 294 -26.15 11.81 -5.23
CA ALA A 294 -26.64 10.43 -5.17
C ALA A 294 -25.93 9.64 -4.07
N ASP A 295 -26.66 8.87 -3.28
CA ASP A 295 -26.12 7.98 -2.26
C ASP A 295 -25.44 6.76 -2.90
N VAL A 296 -24.10 6.77 -2.94
CA VAL A 296 -23.29 5.74 -3.59
C VAL A 296 -23.41 4.39 -2.85
N ALA A 297 -23.39 4.40 -1.51
CA ALA A 297 -23.49 3.19 -0.71
C ALA A 297 -24.87 2.52 -0.88
N ARG A 298 -25.95 3.30 -0.94
CA ARG A 298 -27.30 2.80 -1.24
C ARG A 298 -27.38 2.21 -2.64
N ALA A 299 -26.77 2.84 -3.64
CA ALA A 299 -26.76 2.33 -5.01
C ALA A 299 -26.04 0.98 -5.11
N LEU A 300 -24.88 0.84 -4.45
CA LEU A 300 -24.15 -0.43 -4.39
C LEU A 300 -24.91 -1.51 -3.60
N GLY A 301 -25.56 -1.14 -2.49
CA GLY A 301 -26.39 -2.07 -1.73
C GLY A 301 -27.61 -2.60 -2.51
N ALA A 302 -28.15 -1.78 -3.42
CA ALA A 302 -29.25 -2.20 -4.33
C ALA A 302 -28.75 -3.12 -5.46
N ALA A 303 -27.50 -2.95 -5.92
CA ALA A 303 -26.86 -3.77 -6.96
C ALA A 303 -26.13 -4.99 -6.40
N ARG A 304 -26.13 -5.17 -5.09
CA ARG A 304 -25.35 -6.18 -4.37
C ARG A 304 -25.64 -7.60 -4.80
N ARG A 305 -24.57 -8.41 -4.92
CA ARG A 305 -24.62 -9.83 -5.27
C ARG A 305 -24.54 -10.74 -4.04
N GLU A 306 -25.01 -11.98 -4.19
CA GLU A 306 -24.84 -13.01 -3.17
C GLU A 306 -23.35 -13.32 -2.96
N GLY A 307 -22.95 -13.52 -1.70
CA GLY A 307 -21.55 -13.77 -1.33
C GLY A 307 -20.67 -12.53 -1.21
N GLN A 308 -21.11 -11.36 -1.68
CA GLN A 308 -20.37 -10.11 -1.61
C GLN A 308 -20.45 -9.46 -0.23
N VAL A 309 -19.36 -8.89 0.28
CA VAL A 309 -19.34 -8.09 1.51
C VAL A 309 -19.25 -6.61 1.17
N LEU A 310 -20.23 -5.83 1.65
CA LEU A 310 -20.27 -4.38 1.48
C LEU A 310 -20.12 -3.69 2.85
N VAL A 311 -19.08 -2.84 2.97
CA VAL A 311 -18.76 -2.09 4.17
C VAL A 311 -18.96 -0.60 3.92
N ALA A 312 -19.77 0.05 4.76
CA ALA A 312 -19.98 1.49 4.73
C ALA A 312 -19.29 2.17 5.92
N PHE A 313 -18.76 3.36 5.69
CA PHE A 313 -18.19 4.20 6.74
C PHE A 313 -19.18 5.31 7.09
N GLY A 314 -19.23 5.65 8.37
CA GLY A 314 -20.07 6.73 8.86
C GLY A 314 -19.35 7.56 9.91
N ALA A 315 -19.21 8.86 9.63
CA ALA A 315 -18.63 9.82 10.54
C ALA A 315 -19.75 10.73 11.08
N GLU A 316 -19.94 10.76 12.38
CA GLU A 316 -20.86 11.66 13.07
C GLU A 316 -20.39 11.89 14.51
N SER A 317 -21.06 12.75 15.25
CA SER A 317 -20.76 13.06 16.65
C SER A 317 -21.90 12.61 17.57
N GLY A 318 -21.53 12.06 18.74
CA GLY A 318 -22.44 11.75 19.84
C GLY A 318 -23.28 10.47 19.70
N GLU A 319 -24.08 10.16 20.73
CA GLU A 319 -24.88 8.94 20.82
C GLU A 319 -25.97 8.82 19.74
N ASP A 320 -26.58 9.93 19.34
CA ASP A 320 -27.56 9.96 18.24
C ASP A 320 -26.92 9.56 16.90
N GLY A 321 -25.62 9.84 16.73
CA GLY A 321 -24.85 9.42 15.56
C GLY A 321 -24.77 7.90 15.44
N LEU A 322 -24.46 7.21 16.54
CA LEU A 322 -24.37 5.75 16.56
C LEU A 322 -25.72 5.09 16.21
N ALA A 323 -26.83 5.60 16.75
CA ALA A 323 -28.17 5.07 16.43
C ALA A 323 -28.52 5.20 14.94
N ARG A 324 -28.19 6.36 14.32
CA ARG A 324 -28.39 6.56 12.87
C ARG A 324 -27.47 5.63 12.04
N LYS A 325 -26.29 5.29 12.53
CA LYS A 325 -25.38 4.39 11.79
C LYS A 325 -25.84 2.93 11.84
N ARG A 326 -26.51 2.51 12.91
CA ARG A 326 -27.15 1.18 12.97
C ARG A 326 -28.20 1.00 11.86
N SER A 327 -28.99 2.02 11.56
CA SER A 327 -30.01 1.92 10.51
C SER A 327 -29.41 1.75 9.11
N MET A 328 -28.15 2.16 8.90
CA MET A 328 -27.48 1.99 7.60
C MET A 328 -27.36 0.52 7.17
N LEU A 329 -27.28 -0.44 8.12
CA LEU A 329 -27.25 -1.88 7.79
C LEU A 329 -28.47 -2.30 6.97
N THR A 330 -29.65 -1.77 7.29
CA THR A 330 -30.89 -2.06 6.58
C THR A 330 -31.16 -1.08 5.45
N ASP A 331 -31.03 0.22 5.72
CA ASP A 331 -31.40 1.28 4.80
C ASP A 331 -30.53 1.31 3.52
N LYS A 332 -29.27 0.90 3.65
CA LYS A 332 -28.31 0.83 2.55
C LYS A 332 -27.93 -0.60 2.15
N ASN A 333 -28.52 -1.61 2.81
CA ASN A 333 -28.24 -3.04 2.59
C ASN A 333 -26.74 -3.37 2.63
N VAL A 334 -26.05 -2.89 3.67
CA VAL A 334 -24.62 -3.17 3.92
C VAL A 334 -24.47 -4.25 4.99
N ASP A 335 -23.27 -4.85 5.09
CA ASP A 335 -22.98 -5.93 6.03
C ASP A 335 -22.32 -5.43 7.30
N LEU A 336 -21.51 -4.41 7.14
CA LEU A 336 -20.72 -3.80 8.19
C LEU A 336 -20.77 -2.29 8.05
N VAL A 337 -20.99 -1.61 9.16
CA VAL A 337 -20.83 -0.16 9.27
C VAL A 337 -19.63 0.11 10.18
N VAL A 338 -18.67 0.87 9.70
CA VAL A 338 -17.54 1.37 10.48
C VAL A 338 -17.89 2.78 10.93
N TYR A 339 -18.25 2.93 12.20
CA TYR A 339 -18.59 4.21 12.80
C TYR A 339 -17.37 4.86 13.42
N ASN A 340 -17.12 6.11 13.05
CA ASN A 340 -16.07 6.97 13.59
C ASN A 340 -16.73 8.21 14.24
N ASP A 341 -16.47 8.44 15.53
CA ASP A 341 -16.88 9.66 16.22
C ASP A 341 -15.91 10.79 15.90
N VAL A 342 -16.37 11.75 15.08
CA VAL A 342 -15.57 12.92 14.67
C VAL A 342 -15.75 14.13 15.59
N GLY A 343 -16.51 13.99 16.68
CA GLY A 343 -16.67 15.04 17.69
C GLY A 343 -15.47 15.16 18.64
N ARG A 344 -14.48 14.29 18.54
CA ARG A 344 -13.26 14.26 19.36
C ARG A 344 -12.08 14.81 18.57
N ASP A 345 -11.32 15.73 19.17
CA ASP A 345 -10.16 16.39 18.54
C ASP A 345 -8.93 15.46 18.38
N ASP A 346 -8.86 14.36 19.16
CA ASP A 346 -7.72 13.44 19.20
C ASP A 346 -7.82 12.27 18.21
N ILE A 347 -8.96 12.13 17.52
CA ILE A 347 -9.23 11.13 16.47
C ILE A 347 -10.02 11.80 15.34
N GLY A 348 -9.85 11.37 14.11
CA GLY A 348 -10.62 11.93 12.99
C GLY A 348 -9.88 11.90 11.65
N PHE A 349 -10.33 12.75 10.73
CA PHE A 349 -9.89 12.70 9.33
C PHE A 349 -8.40 12.98 9.12
N ASP A 350 -7.81 13.91 9.89
CA ASP A 350 -6.41 14.34 9.75
C ASP A 350 -5.46 13.66 10.74
N SER A 351 -5.98 12.94 11.75
CA SER A 351 -5.17 12.20 12.73
C SER A 351 -4.50 10.98 12.10
N ALA A 352 -3.32 10.61 12.61
CA ALA A 352 -2.65 9.34 12.30
C ALA A 352 -3.39 8.14 12.89
N ASP A 353 -4.01 8.34 14.06
CA ASP A 353 -4.78 7.34 14.79
C ASP A 353 -6.26 7.41 14.50
N ASN A 354 -6.98 6.34 14.80
CA ASN A 354 -8.43 6.27 14.75
C ASN A 354 -8.97 5.34 15.86
N GLU A 355 -10.23 5.57 16.24
CA GLU A 355 -11.04 4.69 17.08
C GLU A 355 -12.36 4.48 16.36
N VAL A 356 -12.82 3.25 16.24
CA VAL A 356 -14.05 2.96 15.49
C VAL A 356 -14.94 1.95 16.22
N VAL A 357 -16.24 2.01 15.94
CA VAL A 357 -17.17 0.95 16.30
C VAL A 357 -17.54 0.19 15.04
N LEU A 358 -17.30 -1.11 15.04
CA LEU A 358 -17.74 -2.04 14.00
C LEU A 358 -19.15 -2.49 14.33
N ILE A 359 -20.11 -2.20 13.45
CA ILE A 359 -21.51 -2.51 13.62
C ILE A 359 -21.90 -3.52 12.55
N ALA A 360 -22.18 -4.76 12.96
CA ALA A 360 -22.67 -5.83 12.11
C ALA A 360 -24.07 -6.27 12.58
N ARG A 361 -24.75 -7.12 11.79
CA ARG A 361 -26.10 -7.59 12.13
C ARG A 361 -26.14 -8.46 13.40
N ASP A 362 -25.05 -9.11 13.74
CA ASP A 362 -24.91 -10.02 14.89
C ASP A 362 -24.26 -9.37 16.13
N GLY A 363 -23.90 -8.09 16.05
CA GLY A 363 -23.34 -7.37 17.18
C GLY A 363 -22.51 -6.14 16.85
N GLU A 364 -21.97 -5.54 17.89
CA GLU A 364 -21.10 -4.37 17.83
C GLU A 364 -19.79 -4.64 18.56
N ARG A 365 -18.70 -4.13 18.01
CA ARG A 365 -17.36 -4.24 18.59
C ARG A 365 -16.62 -2.91 18.51
N VAL A 366 -16.11 -2.45 19.64
CA VAL A 366 -15.23 -1.27 19.69
C VAL A 366 -13.82 -1.70 19.33
N VAL A 367 -13.22 -1.00 18.38
CA VAL A 367 -11.78 -1.06 18.09
C VAL A 367 -11.16 0.15 18.79
N PRO A 368 -10.34 -0.06 19.82
CA PRO A 368 -9.75 1.04 20.57
C PRO A 368 -8.79 1.87 19.71
N LYS A 369 -8.49 3.08 20.17
CA LYS A 369 -7.59 4.01 19.48
C LYS A 369 -6.27 3.33 19.13
N ALA A 370 -5.97 3.30 17.84
CA ALA A 370 -4.76 2.71 17.26
C ALA A 370 -4.42 3.38 15.93
N SER A 371 -3.26 3.04 15.36
CA SER A 371 -2.90 3.51 14.02
C SER A 371 -3.94 3.09 12.97
N LYS A 372 -4.11 3.88 11.93
CA LYS A 372 -5.07 3.55 10.85
C LYS A 372 -4.79 2.21 10.19
N THR A 373 -3.53 1.79 10.11
CA THR A 373 -3.14 0.45 9.64
C THR A 373 -3.64 -0.64 10.58
N ALA A 374 -3.46 -0.49 11.90
CA ALA A 374 -3.98 -1.45 12.88
C ALA A 374 -5.52 -1.52 12.84
N VAL A 375 -6.20 -0.38 12.73
CA VAL A 375 -7.66 -0.35 12.56
C VAL A 375 -8.09 -1.01 11.25
N ALA A 376 -7.32 -0.86 10.16
CA ALA A 376 -7.59 -1.52 8.89
C ALA A 376 -7.49 -3.06 9.00
N HIS A 377 -6.53 -3.58 9.76
CA HIS A 377 -6.44 -5.01 10.06
C HIS A 377 -7.70 -5.52 10.77
N GLU A 378 -8.17 -4.81 11.81
CA GLU A 378 -9.37 -5.17 12.56
C GLU A 378 -10.66 -5.16 11.71
N ILE A 379 -10.76 -4.18 10.79
CA ILE A 379 -11.88 -4.12 9.84
C ILE A 379 -11.84 -5.29 8.86
N LEU A 380 -10.66 -5.62 8.32
CA LEU A 380 -10.51 -6.72 7.37
C LEU A 380 -10.65 -8.09 8.04
N ASP A 381 -10.28 -8.26 9.31
CA ASP A 381 -10.59 -9.47 10.09
C ASP A 381 -12.10 -9.71 10.17
N GLU A 382 -12.87 -8.63 10.39
CA GLU A 382 -14.33 -8.70 10.42
C GLU A 382 -14.92 -9.01 9.03
N VAL A 383 -14.34 -8.42 7.96
CA VAL A 383 -14.72 -8.73 6.58
C VAL A 383 -14.48 -10.22 6.26
N GLU A 384 -13.36 -10.78 6.66
CA GLU A 384 -13.05 -12.20 6.47
C GLU A 384 -14.01 -13.12 7.24
N ARG A 385 -14.38 -12.74 8.48
CA ARG A 385 -15.39 -13.44 9.26
C ARG A 385 -16.74 -13.47 8.53
N LEU A 386 -17.15 -12.33 7.97
CA LEU A 386 -18.39 -12.21 7.19
C LEU A 386 -18.35 -13.02 5.90
N LEU A 387 -17.22 -13.08 5.19
CA LEU A 387 -17.00 -13.91 4.00
C LEU A 387 -17.08 -15.41 4.32
N ALA A 388 -16.49 -15.82 5.46
CA ALA A 388 -16.48 -17.22 5.90
C ALA A 388 -17.89 -17.72 6.28
N GLY A 389 -18.73 -16.87 6.88
CA GLY A 389 -20.10 -17.20 7.24
C GLY A 389 -21.09 -17.34 6.06
N ARG A 390 -20.62 -17.11 4.82
CA ARG A 390 -21.43 -17.17 3.58
C ARG A 390 -21.06 -18.33 2.65
N ARG A 391 -20.15 -19.18 3.07
CA ARG A 391 -19.77 -20.42 2.35
C ARG A 391 -20.70 -21.56 2.63
#